data_2024a6943e5c777f14a87e1785f9a424
#
_entry.id   2024a6943e5c777f14a87e1785f9a424
#
_cell.length_a   1.000
_cell.length_b   1.000
_cell.length_c   1.000
_cell.angle_alpha   90.00
_cell.angle_beta   90.00
_cell.angle_gamma   90.00
#
_symmetry.space_group_name_H-M   'P 1'
#
loop_
_entity.id
_entity.type
_entity.pdbx_description
1 polymer ?
#
loop_
_entity_poly.entity_id
_entity_poly.type
_entity_poly.pdbx_seq_one_letter_code
_entity_poly.pdbx_strand_id
1 'polypeptide(L)'
;MSESIATLFKTLTQGVYVIGVANGEERNAFTAAWVMQVSFDPLLLALSINPQHSSYRLLKEGGTFSVNVLKHGQLDLAARFGDPARDNALSDGDWTMGRIGLPVLRDGLAYFECRFLHECPAGDHALAVGKVVDGKLLDSRAKPLTYRDTGDLDGASALFPDALEES
;
A
#
# COMPACT_ATOMS: atom_id res chain seq x y z
N MET A 1 -10.39 -24.52 20.73
CA MET A 1 -10.66 -23.07 20.55
C MET A 1 -10.67 -22.79 19.06
N SER A 2 -11.73 -22.19 18.55
CA SER A 2 -11.73 -21.73 17.17
C SER A 2 -10.72 -20.61 17.02
N GLU A 3 -9.82 -20.70 16.03
CA GLU A 3 -8.93 -19.60 15.70
C GLU A 3 -9.76 -18.40 15.21
N SER A 4 -9.32 -17.20 15.54
CA SER A 4 -10.02 -15.99 15.08
C SER A 4 -9.91 -15.85 13.55
N ILE A 5 -10.92 -15.24 12.93
CA ILE A 5 -10.91 -14.95 11.49
C ILE A 5 -9.67 -14.12 11.11
N ALA A 6 -9.28 -13.16 11.94
CA ALA A 6 -8.06 -12.40 11.76
C ALA A 6 -6.81 -13.30 11.65
N THR A 7 -6.71 -14.34 12.48
CA THR A 7 -5.60 -15.30 12.42
C THR A 7 -5.60 -16.08 11.11
N LEU A 8 -6.78 -16.51 10.61
CA LEU A 8 -6.89 -17.16 9.30
C LEU A 8 -6.36 -16.26 8.18
N PHE A 9 -6.81 -15.00 8.14
CA PHE A 9 -6.38 -14.06 7.10
C PHE A 9 -4.88 -13.72 7.16
N LYS A 10 -4.26 -13.78 8.34
CA LYS A 10 -2.80 -13.64 8.48
C LYS A 10 -1.99 -14.80 7.87
N THR A 11 -2.62 -15.89 7.47
CA THR A 11 -1.96 -16.96 6.72
C THR A 11 -1.71 -16.61 5.26
N LEU A 12 -2.45 -15.64 4.72
CA LEU A 12 -2.18 -15.10 3.37
C LEU A 12 -0.86 -14.34 3.39
N THR A 13 0.03 -14.69 2.45
CA THR A 13 1.31 -13.99 2.32
C THR A 13 1.08 -12.66 1.62
N GLN A 14 1.23 -11.58 2.37
CA GLN A 14 1.10 -10.20 1.87
C GLN A 14 2.34 -9.41 2.25
N GLY A 15 2.79 -8.54 1.35
CA GLY A 15 3.85 -7.59 1.64
C GLY A 15 3.32 -6.39 2.44
N VAL A 16 4.22 -5.49 2.79
CA VAL A 16 3.90 -4.18 3.35
C VAL A 16 4.50 -3.10 2.47
N TYR A 17 3.69 -2.14 2.13
CA TYR A 17 4.00 -1.11 1.14
C TYR A 17 3.68 0.27 1.69
N VAL A 18 4.38 1.28 1.20
CA VAL A 18 3.95 2.66 1.35
C VAL A 18 3.52 3.18 -0.01
N ILE A 19 2.27 3.63 -0.09
CA ILE A 19 1.67 4.14 -1.31
C ILE A 19 1.86 5.65 -1.34
N GLY A 20 2.52 6.14 -2.38
CA GLY A 20 2.65 7.58 -2.62
C GLY A 20 1.60 8.05 -3.62
N VAL A 21 0.96 9.17 -3.33
CA VAL A 21 -0.04 9.81 -4.18
C VAL A 21 0.26 11.29 -4.35
N ALA A 22 -0.13 11.85 -5.49
CA ALA A 22 0.05 13.26 -5.77
C ALA A 22 -1.06 13.79 -6.68
N ASN A 23 -1.45 15.05 -6.45
CA ASN A 23 -2.29 15.83 -7.35
C ASN A 23 -1.78 17.27 -7.36
N GLY A 24 -1.08 17.66 -8.41
CA GLY A 24 -0.34 18.92 -8.44
C GLY A 24 0.74 18.97 -7.37
N GLU A 25 0.67 19.96 -6.48
CA GLU A 25 1.62 20.12 -5.36
C GLU A 25 1.19 19.35 -4.11
N GLU A 26 -0.07 18.92 -4.04
CA GLU A 26 -0.58 18.14 -2.92
C GLU A 26 -0.06 16.70 -3.02
N ARG A 27 0.58 16.21 -1.96
CA ARG A 27 1.18 14.89 -1.87
C ARG A 27 0.85 14.25 -0.54
N ASN A 28 0.71 12.94 -0.56
CA ASN A 28 0.53 12.14 0.66
C ASN A 28 1.14 10.75 0.47
N ALA A 29 1.29 10.04 1.57
CA ALA A 29 1.67 8.64 1.56
C ALA A 29 0.97 7.88 2.70
N PHE A 30 0.69 6.60 2.49
CA PHE A 30 0.05 5.75 3.48
C PHE A 30 0.52 4.31 3.37
N THR A 31 0.48 3.58 4.47
CA THR A 31 0.84 2.17 4.52
C THR A 31 -0.33 1.31 4.03
N ALA A 32 -0.02 0.31 3.20
CA ALA A 32 -0.97 -0.66 2.67
C ALA A 32 -0.34 -2.06 2.62
N ALA A 33 -1.17 -3.08 2.76
CA ALA A 33 -0.75 -4.48 2.61
C ALA A 33 -1.44 -5.17 1.43
N TRP A 34 -2.52 -4.63 0.91
CA TRP A 34 -3.32 -5.29 -0.12
C TRP A 34 -2.97 -4.76 -1.51
N VAL A 35 -1.81 -5.22 -2.01
CA VAL A 35 -1.29 -4.91 -3.34
C VAL A 35 -0.90 -6.21 -4.01
N MET A 36 -1.26 -6.38 -5.27
CA MET A 36 -0.87 -7.56 -6.05
C MET A 36 -0.72 -7.25 -7.53
N GLN A 37 0.11 -8.05 -8.21
CA GLN A 37 0.14 -8.09 -9.66
C GLN A 37 -1.13 -8.77 -10.19
N VAL A 38 -1.76 -8.20 -11.21
CA VAL A 38 -3.00 -8.72 -11.78
C VAL A 38 -2.95 -8.96 -13.29
N SER A 39 -1.90 -8.53 -13.99
CA SER A 39 -1.73 -8.73 -15.43
C SER A 39 -0.25 -8.65 -15.83
N PHE A 40 0.11 -9.36 -16.89
CA PHE A 40 1.42 -9.27 -17.54
C PHE A 40 1.42 -8.32 -18.74
N ASP A 41 0.35 -8.32 -19.52
CA ASP A 41 0.23 -7.45 -20.71
C ASP A 41 -1.21 -6.91 -20.82
N PRO A 42 -1.41 -5.62 -20.52
CA PRO A 42 -0.44 -4.69 -19.95
C PRO A 42 -0.01 -5.08 -18.54
N LEU A 43 1.16 -4.61 -18.10
CA LEU A 43 1.66 -4.86 -16.74
C LEU A 43 0.86 -4.05 -15.73
N LEU A 44 0.05 -4.72 -14.90
CA LEU A 44 -0.86 -4.09 -13.97
C LEU A 44 -0.62 -4.53 -12.52
N LEU A 45 -0.79 -3.56 -11.61
CA LEU A 45 -0.94 -3.76 -10.17
C LEU A 45 -2.36 -3.37 -9.73
N ALA A 46 -2.90 -4.09 -8.76
CA ALA A 46 -4.10 -3.71 -8.04
C ALA A 46 -3.76 -3.31 -6.60
N LEU A 47 -4.33 -2.20 -6.15
CA LEU A 47 -4.27 -1.71 -4.78
C LEU A 47 -5.69 -1.67 -4.23
N SER A 48 -5.94 -2.36 -3.10
CA SER A 48 -7.20 -2.21 -2.38
C SER A 48 -7.10 -1.02 -1.42
N ILE A 49 -7.99 -0.06 -1.58
CA ILE A 49 -8.03 1.17 -0.79
C ILE A 49 -9.45 1.45 -0.31
N ASN A 50 -9.59 1.86 0.96
CA ASN A 50 -10.86 2.33 1.49
C ASN A 50 -11.18 3.71 0.87
N PRO A 51 -12.36 3.88 0.22
CA PRO A 51 -12.74 5.17 -0.37
C PRO A 51 -12.85 6.33 0.63
N GLN A 52 -12.97 6.05 1.92
CA GLN A 52 -12.95 7.06 2.98
C GLN A 52 -11.54 7.51 3.38
N HIS A 53 -10.50 6.82 2.89
CA HIS A 53 -9.12 7.21 3.15
C HIS A 53 -8.80 8.56 2.51
N SER A 54 -8.10 9.43 3.25
CA SER A 54 -7.78 10.80 2.78
C SER A 54 -7.02 10.83 1.45
N SER A 55 -6.17 9.84 1.20
CA SER A 55 -5.39 9.71 -0.04
C SER A 55 -6.19 9.19 -1.24
N TYR A 56 -7.41 8.65 -1.03
CA TYR A 56 -8.21 8.12 -2.14
C TYR A 56 -8.55 9.20 -3.17
N ARG A 57 -8.95 10.39 -2.71
CA ARG A 57 -9.20 11.53 -3.59
C ARG A 57 -7.96 11.90 -4.41
N LEU A 58 -6.78 11.99 -3.76
CA LEU A 58 -5.53 12.33 -4.43
C LEU A 58 -5.15 11.30 -5.51
N LEU A 59 -5.36 10.01 -5.22
CA LEU A 59 -5.13 8.93 -6.19
C LEU A 59 -6.05 9.07 -7.40
N LYS A 60 -7.33 9.32 -7.18
CA LYS A 60 -8.33 9.44 -8.25
C LYS A 60 -8.12 10.68 -9.11
N GLU A 61 -7.97 11.84 -8.49
CA GLU A 61 -7.82 13.13 -9.19
C GLU A 61 -6.44 13.26 -9.83
N GLY A 62 -5.38 12.80 -9.14
CA GLY A 62 -4.02 12.82 -9.67
C GLY A 62 -3.78 11.77 -10.76
N GLY A 63 -4.57 10.70 -10.77
CA GLY A 63 -4.51 9.65 -11.79
C GLY A 63 -3.21 8.82 -11.76
N THR A 64 -2.48 8.87 -10.65
CA THR A 64 -1.21 8.17 -10.49
C THR A 64 -0.98 7.76 -9.03
N PHE A 65 -0.20 6.71 -8.81
CA PHE A 65 0.26 6.32 -7.49
C PHE A 65 1.59 5.55 -7.57
N SER A 66 2.40 5.65 -6.53
CA SER A 66 3.59 4.81 -6.38
C SER A 66 3.35 3.70 -5.36
N VAL A 67 3.97 2.56 -5.58
CA VAL A 67 4.01 1.44 -4.65
C VAL A 67 5.46 1.26 -4.21
N ASN A 68 5.75 1.55 -2.95
CA ASN A 68 7.08 1.43 -2.37
C ASN A 68 7.13 0.17 -1.50
N VAL A 69 7.92 -0.80 -1.88
CA VAL A 69 8.05 -2.08 -1.19
C VAL A 69 8.96 -1.91 0.02
N LEU A 70 8.46 -2.16 1.23
CA LEU A 70 9.26 -2.09 2.44
C LEU A 70 10.15 -3.33 2.60
N LYS A 71 11.34 -3.11 3.13
CA LYS A 71 12.30 -4.16 3.52
C LYS A 71 11.96 -4.70 4.91
N HIS A 72 12.29 -5.95 5.14
CA HIS A 72 12.38 -6.49 6.50
C HIS A 72 13.23 -5.55 7.38
N GLY A 73 12.71 -5.19 8.56
CA GLY A 73 13.31 -4.21 9.46
C GLY A 73 12.78 -2.77 9.32
N GLN A 74 11.96 -2.45 8.33
CA GLN A 74 11.33 -1.13 8.17
C GLN A 74 9.94 -1.02 8.81
N LEU A 75 9.76 -1.69 9.95
CA LEU A 75 8.49 -1.67 10.69
C LEU A 75 8.12 -0.25 11.16
N ASP A 76 9.13 0.56 11.52
CA ASP A 76 8.91 1.95 11.94
C ASP A 76 8.33 2.82 10.82
N LEU A 77 8.74 2.60 9.57
CA LEU A 77 8.15 3.28 8.42
C LEU A 77 6.69 2.83 8.20
N ALA A 78 6.43 1.53 8.31
CA ALA A 78 5.05 1.01 8.21
C ALA A 78 4.14 1.64 9.27
N ALA A 79 4.60 1.73 10.53
CA ALA A 79 3.87 2.36 11.62
C ALA A 79 3.62 3.85 11.37
N ARG A 80 4.65 4.56 10.92
CA ARG A 80 4.60 6.02 10.70
C ARG A 80 3.57 6.41 9.65
N PHE A 81 3.52 5.72 8.51
CA PHE A 81 2.58 6.00 7.44
C PHE A 81 1.23 5.30 7.60
N GLY A 82 1.11 4.38 8.56
CA GLY A 82 -0.15 3.73 8.93
C GLY A 82 -0.94 4.49 10.01
N ASP A 83 -0.37 5.50 10.64
CA ASP A 83 -1.00 6.25 11.71
C ASP A 83 -1.82 7.42 11.14
N PRO A 84 -3.17 7.37 11.17
CA PRO A 84 -4.02 8.45 10.65
C PRO A 84 -3.95 9.74 11.46
N ALA A 85 -3.44 9.67 12.70
CA ALA A 85 -3.29 10.85 13.57
C ALA A 85 -2.01 11.65 13.28
N ARG A 86 -1.07 11.06 12.54
CA ARG A 86 0.13 11.78 12.10
C ARG A 86 -0.16 12.53 10.81
N ASP A 87 0.27 13.77 10.77
CA ASP A 87 0.43 14.48 9.51
C ASP A 87 1.48 13.69 8.70
N ASN A 88 1.02 13.03 7.64
CA ASN A 88 1.86 12.23 6.75
C ASN A 88 2.75 13.11 5.86
N ALA A 89 3.22 14.22 6.41
CA ALA A 89 4.18 15.07 5.75
C ALA A 89 5.39 14.23 5.35
N LEU A 90 5.62 14.19 4.06
CA LEU A 90 6.80 13.56 3.49
C LEU A 90 8.01 14.36 3.94
N SER A 91 8.76 13.84 4.92
CA SER A 91 10.02 14.47 5.32
C SER A 91 11.05 14.32 4.20
N ASP A 92 11.77 15.38 3.89
CA ASP A 92 12.71 15.43 2.76
C ASP A 92 13.83 14.37 2.79
N GLY A 93 14.08 13.74 3.95
CA GLY A 93 15.11 12.73 4.12
C GLY A 93 14.76 11.36 3.50
N ASP A 94 13.51 10.96 3.55
CA ASP A 94 13.09 9.59 3.19
C ASP A 94 12.65 9.46 1.73
N TRP A 95 12.32 10.57 1.08
CA TRP A 95 11.66 10.61 -0.20
C TRP A 95 12.49 11.27 -1.30
N THR A 96 12.24 10.83 -2.49
CA THR A 96 12.66 11.51 -3.73
C THR A 96 11.49 11.48 -4.71
N MET A 97 11.64 12.19 -5.80
CA MET A 97 10.64 12.18 -6.87
C MET A 97 11.00 11.09 -7.87
N GLY A 98 10.03 10.24 -8.19
CA GLY A 98 10.12 9.28 -9.26
C GLY A 98 10.04 9.95 -10.64
N ARG A 99 10.07 9.11 -11.68
CA ARG A 99 10.10 9.58 -13.08
C ARG A 99 8.83 10.33 -13.51
N ILE A 100 7.67 9.95 -12.96
CA ILE A 100 6.40 10.62 -13.28
C ILE A 100 5.93 11.59 -12.18
N GLY A 101 6.85 11.99 -11.29
CA GLY A 101 6.58 13.03 -10.29
C GLY A 101 5.89 12.54 -9.02
N LEU A 102 5.91 11.24 -8.76
CA LEU A 102 5.38 10.65 -7.54
C LEU A 102 6.44 10.57 -6.43
N PRO A 103 6.03 10.68 -5.16
CA PRO A 103 6.95 10.40 -4.05
C PRO A 103 7.33 8.92 -4.04
N VAL A 104 8.63 8.63 -4.05
CA VAL A 104 9.20 7.29 -3.92
C VAL A 104 10.22 7.26 -2.79
N LEU A 105 10.28 6.17 -2.05
CA LEU A 105 11.23 5.99 -0.94
C LEU A 105 12.67 5.88 -1.47
N ARG A 106 13.58 6.59 -0.82
CA ARG A 106 15.03 6.47 -1.11
C ARG A 106 15.59 5.13 -0.66
N ASP A 107 15.13 4.63 0.48
CA ASP A 107 15.59 3.40 1.12
C ASP A 107 14.44 2.42 1.30
N GLY A 108 13.93 1.89 0.18
CA GLY A 108 13.01 0.76 0.14
C GLY A 108 13.68 -0.47 -0.46
N LEU A 109 12.94 -1.55 -0.63
CA LEU A 109 13.38 -2.71 -1.41
C LEU A 109 13.28 -2.41 -2.91
N ALA A 110 12.15 -1.88 -3.33
CA ALA A 110 11.83 -1.52 -4.70
C ALA A 110 10.71 -0.48 -4.71
N TYR A 111 10.50 0.17 -5.85
CA TYR A 111 9.28 0.92 -6.07
C TYR A 111 8.74 0.69 -7.48
N PHE A 112 7.45 0.96 -7.63
CA PHE A 112 6.73 1.01 -8.90
C PHE A 112 6.01 2.35 -9.00
N GLU A 113 5.97 2.93 -10.19
CA GLU A 113 5.13 4.08 -10.50
C GLU A 113 4.01 3.64 -11.45
N CYS A 114 2.78 3.94 -11.10
CA CYS A 114 1.59 3.47 -11.78
C CYS A 114 0.71 4.63 -12.25
N ARG A 115 0.14 4.48 -13.46
CA ARG A 115 -0.99 5.28 -13.92
C ARG A 115 -2.29 4.56 -13.57
N PHE A 116 -3.15 5.24 -12.84
CA PHE A 116 -4.49 4.73 -12.53
C PHE A 116 -5.29 4.54 -13.82
N LEU A 117 -5.92 3.38 -13.98
CA LEU A 117 -6.76 3.06 -15.14
C LEU A 117 -8.24 3.07 -14.78
N HIS A 118 -8.62 2.27 -13.81
CA HIS A 118 -10.00 2.11 -13.35
C HIS A 118 -10.01 1.51 -11.95
N GLU A 119 -11.18 1.43 -11.36
CA GLU A 119 -11.41 0.74 -10.10
C GLU A 119 -12.61 -0.21 -10.17
N CYS A 120 -12.61 -1.19 -9.28
CA CYS A 120 -13.73 -2.11 -9.08
C CYS A 120 -14.15 -2.06 -7.61
N PRO A 121 -15.46 -2.03 -7.30
CA PRO A 121 -15.94 -2.15 -5.93
C PRO A 121 -15.56 -3.52 -5.34
N ALA A 122 -15.17 -3.54 -4.07
CA ALA A 122 -14.79 -4.76 -3.33
C ALA A 122 -15.20 -4.60 -1.86
N GLY A 123 -16.49 -4.81 -1.55
CA GLY A 123 -17.01 -4.60 -0.19
C GLY A 123 -16.90 -3.14 0.26
N ASP A 124 -16.25 -2.92 1.40
CA ASP A 124 -15.96 -1.58 1.95
C ASP A 124 -14.71 -0.92 1.34
N HIS A 125 -14.06 -1.59 0.39
CA HIS A 125 -12.89 -1.11 -0.36
C HIS A 125 -13.18 -0.97 -1.85
N ALA A 126 -12.26 -0.34 -2.55
CA ALA A 126 -12.17 -0.31 -3.99
C ALA A 126 -10.81 -0.87 -4.44
N LEU A 127 -10.81 -1.68 -5.48
CA LEU A 127 -9.58 -2.15 -6.12
C LEU A 127 -9.17 -1.13 -7.19
N ALA A 128 -8.19 -0.30 -6.89
CA ALA A 128 -7.61 0.62 -7.86
C ALA A 128 -6.59 -0.14 -8.71
N VAL A 129 -6.85 -0.22 -10.01
CA VAL A 129 -5.97 -0.88 -10.98
C VAL A 129 -5.11 0.16 -11.68
N GLY A 130 -3.80 -0.02 -11.62
CA GLY A 130 -2.82 0.87 -12.24
C GLY A 130 -1.89 0.13 -13.20
N LYS A 131 -1.60 0.79 -14.33
CA LYS A 131 -0.58 0.35 -15.27
C LYS A 131 0.80 0.76 -14.75
N VAL A 132 1.69 -0.21 -14.58
CA VAL A 132 3.08 0.06 -14.22
C VAL A 132 3.77 0.73 -15.40
N VAL A 133 4.31 1.92 -15.16
CA VAL A 133 5.00 2.74 -16.19
C VAL A 133 6.47 2.97 -15.89
N ASP A 134 6.88 2.76 -14.64
CA ASP A 134 8.27 2.78 -14.20
C ASP A 134 8.45 1.97 -12.92
N GLY A 135 9.70 1.65 -12.57
CA GLY A 135 10.04 0.96 -11.34
C GLY A 135 11.52 0.71 -11.22
N LYS A 136 11.97 0.49 -9.99
CA LYS A 136 13.38 0.24 -9.70
C LYS A 136 13.54 -0.69 -8.51
N LEU A 137 14.42 -1.68 -8.65
CA LEU A 137 14.93 -2.46 -7.54
C LEU A 137 16.05 -1.67 -6.86
N LEU A 138 15.87 -1.34 -5.58
CA LEU A 138 16.81 -0.51 -4.80
C LEU A 138 17.79 -1.36 -4.00
N ASP A 139 17.33 -2.48 -3.45
CA ASP A 139 18.14 -3.39 -2.63
C ASP A 139 17.83 -4.86 -2.98
N SER A 140 18.65 -5.44 -3.84
CA SER A 140 18.48 -6.82 -4.30
C SER A 140 18.80 -7.88 -3.26
N ARG A 141 19.41 -7.51 -2.12
CA ARG A 141 19.78 -8.43 -1.02
C ARG A 141 18.76 -8.43 0.10
N ALA A 142 17.94 -7.41 0.20
CA ALA A 142 16.92 -7.30 1.23
C ALA A 142 15.77 -8.27 0.98
N LYS A 143 15.13 -8.69 2.07
CA LYS A 143 13.87 -9.41 2.04
C LYS A 143 12.71 -8.43 2.21
N PRO A 144 11.56 -8.66 1.59
CA PRO A 144 10.39 -7.83 1.80
C PRO A 144 9.87 -7.97 3.24
N LEU A 145 9.33 -6.87 3.79
CA LEU A 145 8.54 -6.91 5.01
C LEU A 145 7.21 -7.57 4.71
N THR A 146 6.81 -8.57 5.51
CA THR A 146 5.50 -9.21 5.35
C THR A 146 4.48 -8.63 6.32
N TYR A 147 3.22 -8.62 5.94
CA TYR A 147 2.14 -8.16 6.81
C TYR A 147 2.06 -8.97 8.11
N ARG A 148 2.37 -10.27 8.04
CA ARG A 148 2.44 -11.14 9.22
C ARG A 148 3.49 -10.65 10.24
N ASP A 149 4.61 -10.09 9.79
CA ASP A 149 5.68 -9.60 10.66
C ASP A 149 5.29 -8.31 11.41
N THR A 150 4.23 -7.62 10.98
CA THR A 150 3.74 -6.42 11.66
C THR A 150 2.89 -6.72 12.91
N GLY A 151 2.50 -7.98 13.13
CA GLY A 151 1.59 -8.36 14.20
C GLY A 151 0.20 -7.76 13.99
N ASP A 152 -0.25 -6.91 14.90
CA ASP A 152 -1.50 -6.16 14.81
C ASP A 152 -1.25 -4.64 14.93
N LEU A 153 -0.19 -4.18 14.29
CA LEU A 153 0.28 -2.80 14.37
C LEU A 153 -0.80 -1.78 13.96
N ASP A 154 -1.62 -2.12 12.98
CA ASP A 154 -2.71 -1.30 12.45
C ASP A 154 -4.04 -1.49 13.19
N GLY A 155 -4.10 -2.43 14.17
CA GLY A 155 -5.33 -2.75 14.89
C GLY A 155 -6.41 -3.40 14.03
N ALA A 156 -6.06 -3.89 12.83
CA ALA A 156 -7.03 -4.42 11.86
C ALA A 156 -7.72 -5.69 12.35
N SER A 157 -7.17 -6.41 13.33
CA SER A 157 -7.83 -7.59 13.91
C SER A 157 -9.22 -7.26 14.47
N ALA A 158 -9.43 -6.04 14.95
CA ALA A 158 -10.72 -5.59 15.49
C ALA A 158 -11.77 -5.31 14.40
N LEU A 159 -11.39 -5.27 13.13
CA LEU A 159 -12.30 -5.00 12.01
C LEU A 159 -12.94 -6.28 11.44
N PHE A 160 -12.41 -7.45 11.82
CA PHE A 160 -12.98 -8.71 11.37
C PHE A 160 -14.28 -9.04 12.10
N PRO A 161 -15.24 -9.69 11.43
CA PRO A 161 -16.44 -10.17 12.09
C PRO A 161 -16.11 -11.30 13.09
N ASP A 162 -16.93 -11.47 14.10
CA ASP A 162 -16.75 -12.50 15.14
C ASP A 162 -16.91 -13.91 14.60
N ALA A 163 -17.71 -14.08 13.53
CA ALA A 163 -17.96 -15.36 12.87
C ALA A 163 -18.13 -15.18 11.36
N LEU A 164 -17.84 -16.24 10.61
CA LEU A 164 -18.17 -16.29 9.19
C LEU A 164 -19.70 -16.41 9.05
N GLU A 165 -20.26 -15.61 8.16
CA GLU A 165 -21.69 -15.72 7.84
C GLU A 165 -21.96 -17.06 7.13
N GLU A 166 -22.92 -17.82 7.64
CA GLU A 166 -23.47 -18.98 6.93
C GLU A 166 -24.39 -18.45 5.81
N SER A 167 -24.08 -18.77 4.57
CA SER A 167 -24.88 -18.44 3.38
C SER A 167 -26.12 -19.32 3.23
#